data_9afb18f47dc610e9296a04b2d8912541
#
_entry.id   9afb18f47dc610e9296a04b2d8912541
#
_cell.length_a   1.000
_cell.length_b   1.000
_cell.length_c   1.000
_cell.angle_alpha   90.00
_cell.angle_beta   90.00
_cell.angle_gamma   90.00
#
_symmetry.space_group_name_H-M   'P 1'
#
loop_
_entity.id
_entity.type
_entity.pdbx_description
1 polymer ?
#
loop_
_entity_poly.entity_id
_entity_poly.type
_entity_poly.pdbx_seq_one_letter_code
_entity_poly.pdbx_strand_id
1 'polypeptide(L)'
;MRSAKPTSLLLLILAAVAVAGAAAYWLTRPKEAPQASVSPAPAPVAARPALTVTSTRAQSSALPIKLSANGNVAAWQEASIGAEISGLRLAEVLVNVGDVVQRGQVLARFATEAVQSDVAQARAAVAEASANAQEASANADRVRTLSSTGVFSGQQINQYLTAEQTAKARVDSVKAGLAAQLLRLQYAEVRAPDGGVISARLATVGAVVGAGTELFRLIRQGRLEWRAEVGSAELARLRPGTAVTVLAASGAQSTGRVRMVAPTVDPQTRSGLVYVDLPSQSGSASSFKAGMFARGEFELGTSPGLTVPQQAVVVRDGFSYVFRLNPDQRVSQLKVQTGRRIGERVELLDGVGAEALLVASGAGFLNDGDLVKVAPGSATNPASTLAKPDVPAIK
;
A
#
# COMPACT_ATOMS: atom_id res chain seq x y z
N MET A 1 -95.98 29.40 -12.26
CA MET A 1 -97.30 29.09 -11.78
C MET A 1 -97.55 27.61 -11.73
N ARG A 2 -97.56 27.03 -10.54
CA ARG A 2 -98.38 25.86 -10.19
C ARG A 2 -98.19 25.58 -8.70
N SER A 3 -99.27 25.77 -7.98
CA SER A 3 -99.41 25.64 -6.54
C SER A 3 -99.25 24.19 -6.08
N ALA A 4 -98.46 23.93 -5.11
CA ALA A 4 -98.40 22.64 -4.42
C ALA A 4 -99.43 22.66 -3.23
N LYS A 5 -100.25 21.69 -3.18
CA LYS A 5 -101.38 21.55 -2.25
C LYS A 5 -100.93 21.27 -0.81
N PRO A 6 -101.63 21.77 0.22
CA PRO A 6 -101.21 21.74 1.62
C PRO A 6 -101.40 20.41 2.35
N THR A 7 -101.72 19.32 1.67
CA THR A 7 -102.04 18.00 2.30
C THR A 7 -100.82 17.15 2.63
N SER A 8 -99.61 17.41 2.03
CA SER A 8 -98.38 16.66 2.28
C SER A 8 -97.65 17.10 3.57
N LEU A 9 -97.84 18.34 4.02
CA LEU A 9 -97.23 18.87 5.20
C LEU A 9 -97.81 18.31 6.51
N LEU A 10 -99.09 17.98 6.51
CA LEU A 10 -99.80 17.47 7.69
C LEU A 10 -99.44 15.99 7.99
N LEU A 11 -99.20 15.19 6.97
CA LEU A 11 -98.72 13.80 7.11
C LEU A 11 -97.28 13.67 7.66
N LEU A 12 -96.37 14.60 7.31
CA LEU A 12 -95.01 14.64 7.83
C LEU A 12 -94.98 15.02 9.30
N ILE A 13 -95.82 15.93 9.75
CA ILE A 13 -95.91 16.36 11.18
C ILE A 13 -96.45 15.20 12.03
N LEU A 14 -97.45 14.44 11.57
CA LEU A 14 -97.99 13.32 12.31
C LEU A 14 -97.02 12.13 12.44
N ALA A 15 -96.17 11.89 11.42
CA ALA A 15 -95.09 10.89 11.48
C ALA A 15 -94.01 11.30 12.45
N ALA A 16 -93.67 12.58 12.49
CA ALA A 16 -92.60 13.09 13.41
C ALA A 16 -93.06 12.98 14.88
N VAL A 17 -94.31 13.23 15.19
CA VAL A 17 -94.83 13.11 16.57
C VAL A 17 -94.92 11.64 17.01
N ALA A 18 -95.24 10.68 16.11
CA ALA A 18 -95.21 9.26 16.44
C ALA A 18 -93.82 8.71 16.73
N VAL A 19 -92.76 9.16 16.00
CA VAL A 19 -91.40 8.77 16.23
C VAL A 19 -90.87 9.38 17.54
N ALA A 20 -91.19 10.63 17.82
CA ALA A 20 -90.78 11.27 19.09
C ALA A 20 -91.47 10.63 20.32
N GLY A 21 -92.73 10.17 20.21
CA GLY A 21 -93.41 9.46 21.29
C GLY A 21 -92.81 8.07 21.55
N ALA A 22 -92.45 7.33 20.50
CA ALA A 22 -91.72 6.05 20.63
C ALA A 22 -90.33 6.15 21.26
N ALA A 23 -89.62 7.19 20.93
CA ALA A 23 -88.30 7.46 21.50
C ALA A 23 -88.39 7.84 22.99
N ALA A 24 -89.40 8.64 23.39
CA ALA A 24 -89.61 9.01 24.78
C ALA A 24 -90.08 7.81 25.65
N TYR A 25 -90.87 6.87 25.08
CA TYR A 25 -91.26 5.66 25.80
C TYR A 25 -90.07 4.68 26.02
N TRP A 26 -89.13 4.66 25.13
CA TRP A 26 -87.89 3.83 25.26
C TRP A 26 -86.90 4.41 26.26
N LEU A 27 -86.83 5.72 26.45
CA LEU A 27 -85.97 6.43 27.38
C LEU A 27 -86.44 6.42 28.84
N THR A 28 -87.74 6.12 29.07
CA THR A 28 -88.28 6.16 30.45
C THR A 28 -88.52 4.76 31.07
N ARG A 29 -88.02 3.68 30.42
CA ARG A 29 -88.02 2.35 31.06
C ARG A 29 -87.02 2.31 32.17
N PRO A 30 -87.36 1.94 33.39
CA PRO A 30 -86.39 1.73 34.46
C PRO A 30 -85.51 0.49 34.10
N LYS A 31 -84.21 0.72 33.96
CA LYS A 31 -83.24 -0.33 33.72
C LYS A 31 -83.04 -1.05 35.06
N GLU A 32 -83.59 -2.26 35.17
CA GLU A 32 -83.24 -3.14 36.30
C GLU A 32 -81.71 -3.30 36.37
N ALA A 33 -81.13 -2.93 37.51
CA ALA A 33 -79.68 -3.06 37.76
C ALA A 33 -79.36 -4.55 37.89
N PRO A 34 -78.42 -5.07 37.13
CA PRO A 34 -77.89 -6.43 37.38
C PRO A 34 -77.09 -6.41 38.70
N GLN A 35 -77.41 -7.33 39.58
CA GLN A 35 -76.70 -7.61 40.80
C GLN A 35 -75.18 -7.89 40.41
N ALA A 36 -74.31 -7.12 40.94
CA ALA A 36 -72.88 -7.33 40.77
C ALA A 36 -72.49 -8.67 41.47
N SER A 37 -72.31 -9.70 40.67
CA SER A 37 -71.50 -10.85 41.10
C SER A 37 -70.05 -10.36 41.23
N VAL A 38 -69.51 -10.30 42.44
CA VAL A 38 -68.11 -10.04 42.74
C VAL A 38 -67.29 -11.18 42.12
N SER A 39 -66.82 -10.96 40.90
CA SER A 39 -65.82 -11.83 40.32
C SER A 39 -64.48 -11.56 41.07
N PRO A 40 -63.78 -12.61 41.54
CA PRO A 40 -62.50 -12.40 42.18
C PRO A 40 -61.57 -11.71 41.18
N ALA A 41 -60.89 -10.67 41.63
CA ALA A 41 -59.84 -9.95 40.85
C ALA A 41 -58.91 -10.97 40.20
N PRO A 42 -58.61 -10.87 38.89
CA PRO A 42 -57.64 -11.75 38.27
C PRO A 42 -56.29 -11.53 38.97
N ALA A 43 -55.81 -12.63 39.58
CA ALA A 43 -54.42 -12.65 40.07
C ALA A 43 -53.50 -12.13 38.98
N PRO A 44 -52.46 -11.33 39.32
CA PRO A 44 -51.55 -10.81 38.31
C PRO A 44 -50.99 -12.04 37.56
N VAL A 45 -51.33 -12.14 36.27
CA VAL A 45 -50.76 -13.15 35.38
C VAL A 45 -49.27 -12.89 35.35
N ALA A 46 -48.51 -13.79 35.97
CA ALA A 46 -47.06 -13.71 35.90
C ALA A 46 -46.69 -13.63 34.42
N ALA A 47 -46.14 -12.49 34.01
CA ALA A 47 -45.74 -12.25 32.63
C ALA A 47 -44.78 -13.36 32.21
N ARG A 48 -45.18 -14.17 31.23
CA ARG A 48 -44.31 -15.26 30.74
C ARG A 48 -43.13 -14.62 29.97
N PRO A 49 -41.87 -15.07 30.18
CA PRO A 49 -40.77 -14.56 29.40
C PRO A 49 -41.03 -14.77 27.91
N ALA A 50 -40.89 -13.71 27.13
CA ALA A 50 -41.13 -13.74 25.69
C ALA A 50 -40.10 -14.57 24.92
N LEU A 51 -38.83 -14.55 25.39
CA LEU A 51 -37.73 -15.22 24.73
C LEU A 51 -36.60 -15.59 25.70
N THR A 52 -35.90 -16.69 25.41
CA THR A 52 -34.64 -17.01 26.09
C THR A 52 -33.48 -16.32 25.38
N VAL A 53 -32.70 -15.52 26.10
CA VAL A 53 -31.59 -14.72 25.57
C VAL A 53 -30.28 -15.07 26.28
N THR A 54 -29.17 -14.85 25.60
CA THR A 54 -27.84 -14.87 26.24
C THR A 54 -27.39 -13.45 26.53
N SER A 55 -26.73 -13.24 27.65
CA SER A 55 -26.20 -11.92 28.01
C SER A 55 -24.71 -11.81 27.77
N THR A 56 -24.25 -10.61 27.49
CA THR A 56 -22.83 -10.24 27.35
C THR A 56 -22.57 -8.90 27.96
N ARG A 57 -21.32 -8.61 28.27
CA ARG A 57 -20.87 -7.25 28.61
C ARG A 57 -20.10 -6.67 27.46
N ALA A 58 -20.16 -5.36 27.32
CA ALA A 58 -19.26 -4.65 26.43
C ALA A 58 -17.82 -4.81 26.91
N GLN A 59 -16.92 -5.15 25.99
CA GLN A 59 -15.50 -5.38 26.30
C GLN A 59 -14.66 -4.28 25.68
N SER A 60 -13.77 -3.69 26.48
CA SER A 60 -12.74 -2.82 25.94
C SER A 60 -11.72 -3.64 25.17
N SER A 61 -11.53 -3.31 23.91
CA SER A 61 -10.57 -3.99 23.01
C SER A 61 -9.70 -2.96 22.33
N ALA A 62 -8.44 -3.32 22.08
CA ALA A 62 -7.56 -2.50 21.24
C ALA A 62 -7.95 -2.71 19.77
N LEU A 63 -8.51 -1.68 19.17
CA LEU A 63 -9.03 -1.72 17.81
C LEU A 63 -7.99 -1.15 16.84
N PRO A 64 -7.61 -1.86 15.76
CA PRO A 64 -6.63 -1.37 14.81
C PRO A 64 -7.16 -0.14 14.07
N ILE A 65 -6.30 0.85 13.94
CA ILE A 65 -6.55 2.02 13.10
C ILE A 65 -5.85 1.74 11.77
N LYS A 66 -6.62 1.60 10.71
CA LYS A 66 -6.12 1.35 9.37
C LYS A 66 -6.43 2.53 8.47
N LEU A 67 -5.50 2.83 7.56
CA LEU A 67 -5.68 3.80 6.49
C LEU A 67 -5.49 3.07 5.16
N SER A 68 -6.51 3.11 4.31
CA SER A 68 -6.44 2.51 2.97
C SER A 68 -5.98 3.56 1.97
N ALA A 69 -5.09 3.17 1.06
CA ALA A 69 -4.69 3.99 -0.07
C ALA A 69 -4.53 3.13 -1.32
N ASN A 70 -4.56 3.80 -2.47
CA ASN A 70 -4.29 3.21 -3.77
C ASN A 70 -2.96 3.75 -4.29
N GLY A 71 -2.35 3.03 -5.24
CA GLY A 71 -1.11 3.49 -5.83
C GLY A 71 -0.54 2.46 -6.80
N ASN A 72 0.63 2.79 -7.35
CA ASN A 72 1.30 1.94 -8.33
C ASN A 72 2.60 1.39 -7.74
N VAL A 73 2.90 0.15 -8.09
CA VAL A 73 4.22 -0.44 -7.84
C VAL A 73 5.18 0.12 -8.88
N ALA A 74 6.34 0.57 -8.46
CA ALA A 74 7.38 1.09 -9.33
C ALA A 74 8.74 0.49 -8.95
N ALA A 75 9.69 0.58 -9.85
CA ALA A 75 11.08 0.37 -9.49
C ALA A 75 11.52 1.43 -8.47
N TRP A 76 12.24 1.01 -7.43
CA TRP A 76 12.84 1.96 -6.48
C TRP A 76 13.77 2.93 -7.19
N GLN A 77 14.63 2.41 -8.05
CA GLN A 77 15.46 3.17 -8.96
C GLN A 77 15.62 2.40 -10.27
N GLU A 78 15.50 3.11 -11.38
CA GLU A 78 15.87 2.61 -12.70
C GLU A 78 17.17 3.26 -13.14
N ALA A 79 18.11 2.45 -13.63
CA ALA A 79 19.30 2.92 -14.30
C ALA A 79 19.10 2.77 -15.81
N SER A 80 19.21 3.87 -16.54
CA SER A 80 19.34 3.87 -17.99
C SER A 80 20.80 3.57 -18.35
N ILE A 81 21.03 2.55 -19.17
CA ILE A 81 22.34 2.11 -19.61
C ILE A 81 22.45 2.46 -21.09
N GLY A 82 23.23 3.49 -21.39
CA GLY A 82 23.45 4.00 -22.74
C GLY A 82 24.78 3.56 -23.34
N ALA A 83 24.92 3.81 -24.65
CA ALA A 83 26.20 3.68 -25.34
C ALA A 83 27.13 4.82 -24.91
N GLU A 84 28.36 4.51 -24.48
CA GLU A 84 29.41 5.50 -24.15
C GLU A 84 30.25 5.88 -25.36
N ILE A 85 30.12 5.10 -26.44
CA ILE A 85 30.86 5.29 -27.71
C ILE A 85 29.89 5.48 -28.87
N SER A 86 30.29 6.25 -29.87
CA SER A 86 29.52 6.48 -31.10
C SER A 86 30.16 5.85 -32.31
N GLY A 87 29.34 5.57 -33.33
CA GLY A 87 29.82 5.15 -34.67
C GLY A 87 30.21 3.68 -34.76
N LEU A 88 30.02 2.88 -33.71
CA LEU A 88 30.24 1.44 -33.76
C LEU A 88 28.93 0.68 -33.94
N ARG A 89 28.98 -0.42 -34.67
CA ARG A 89 27.88 -1.34 -34.84
C ARG A 89 27.78 -2.27 -33.64
N LEU A 90 26.57 -2.46 -33.09
CA LEU A 90 26.32 -3.42 -32.06
C LEU A 90 26.47 -4.87 -32.61
N ALA A 91 27.50 -5.58 -32.14
CA ALA A 91 27.83 -6.92 -32.63
C ALA A 91 27.02 -8.00 -31.91
N GLU A 92 26.90 -7.90 -30.60
CA GLU A 92 26.27 -8.90 -29.77
C GLU A 92 25.40 -8.25 -28.67
N VAL A 93 24.28 -8.89 -28.35
CA VAL A 93 23.42 -8.59 -27.21
C VAL A 93 23.28 -9.86 -26.39
N LEU A 94 23.76 -9.84 -25.15
CA LEU A 94 23.96 -11.03 -24.30
C LEU A 94 22.82 -11.22 -23.29
N VAL A 95 21.93 -10.23 -23.14
CA VAL A 95 20.85 -10.25 -22.14
C VAL A 95 19.53 -9.84 -22.73
N ASN A 96 18.45 -10.32 -22.13
CA ASN A 96 17.08 -10.02 -22.50
C ASN A 96 16.30 -9.37 -21.35
N VAL A 97 15.09 -8.90 -21.65
CA VAL A 97 14.15 -8.39 -20.63
C VAL A 97 13.78 -9.51 -19.66
N GLY A 98 13.89 -9.21 -18.37
CA GLY A 98 13.64 -10.16 -17.28
C GLY A 98 14.88 -10.85 -16.74
N ASP A 99 16.03 -10.73 -17.43
CA ASP A 99 17.28 -11.33 -16.96
C ASP A 99 17.80 -10.61 -15.71
N VAL A 100 18.32 -11.40 -14.78
CA VAL A 100 19.02 -10.92 -13.59
C VAL A 100 20.48 -10.77 -13.92
N VAL A 101 21.02 -9.58 -13.72
CA VAL A 101 22.41 -9.25 -14.02
C VAL A 101 23.16 -8.80 -12.77
N GLN A 102 24.48 -9.00 -12.77
CA GLN A 102 25.39 -8.55 -11.72
C GLN A 102 26.12 -7.28 -12.14
N ARG A 103 26.58 -6.50 -11.16
CA ARG A 103 27.41 -5.32 -11.40
C ARG A 103 28.64 -5.68 -12.21
N GLY A 104 28.93 -4.94 -13.29
CA GLY A 104 30.07 -5.16 -14.19
C GLY A 104 29.84 -6.27 -15.24
N GLN A 105 28.72 -6.98 -15.20
CA GLN A 105 28.37 -7.98 -16.23
C GLN A 105 28.23 -7.31 -17.58
N VAL A 106 28.80 -7.95 -18.64
CA VAL A 106 28.69 -7.46 -20.01
C VAL A 106 27.27 -7.76 -20.53
N LEU A 107 26.58 -6.72 -20.98
CA LEU A 107 25.22 -6.78 -21.51
C LEU A 107 25.19 -6.83 -23.02
N ALA A 108 26.14 -6.12 -23.66
CA ALA A 108 26.29 -6.08 -25.11
C ALA A 108 27.73 -5.73 -25.51
N ARG A 109 28.08 -6.06 -26.73
CA ARG A 109 29.39 -5.75 -27.32
C ARG A 109 29.22 -5.05 -28.65
N PHE A 110 30.01 -4.04 -28.87
CA PHE A 110 30.18 -3.42 -30.16
C PHE A 110 31.26 -4.12 -31.00
N ALA A 111 31.23 -3.94 -32.31
CA ALA A 111 32.28 -4.37 -33.22
C ALA A 111 33.56 -3.57 -32.91
N THR A 112 34.64 -4.28 -32.55
CA THR A 112 35.86 -3.66 -31.99
C THR A 112 37.02 -3.63 -32.98
N GLU A 113 36.90 -4.22 -34.17
CA GLU A 113 38.00 -4.42 -35.13
C GLU A 113 38.73 -3.11 -35.45
N ALA A 114 37.98 -2.04 -35.73
CA ALA A 114 38.56 -0.73 -36.02
C ALA A 114 39.28 -0.14 -34.81
N VAL A 115 38.64 -0.21 -33.62
CA VAL A 115 39.22 0.31 -32.38
C VAL A 115 40.47 -0.47 -31.98
N GLN A 116 40.49 -1.79 -32.20
CA GLN A 116 41.69 -2.62 -31.95
C GLN A 116 42.84 -2.24 -32.88
N SER A 117 42.56 -1.91 -34.14
CA SER A 117 43.56 -1.39 -35.08
C SER A 117 44.15 -0.03 -34.60
N ASP A 118 43.28 0.88 -34.14
CA ASP A 118 43.70 2.16 -33.55
C ASP A 118 44.59 1.97 -32.31
N VAL A 119 44.24 1.02 -31.45
CA VAL A 119 45.07 0.64 -30.27
C VAL A 119 46.41 0.06 -30.70
N ALA A 120 46.46 -0.79 -31.73
CA ALA A 120 47.71 -1.37 -32.25
C ALA A 120 48.64 -0.26 -32.82
N GLN A 121 48.10 0.68 -33.57
CA GLN A 121 48.80 1.83 -34.07
C GLN A 121 49.36 2.72 -32.94
N ALA A 122 48.53 3.02 -31.92
CA ALA A 122 48.99 3.80 -30.75
C ALA A 122 50.07 3.08 -29.94
N ARG A 123 50.04 1.75 -29.83
CA ARG A 123 51.12 0.95 -29.22
C ARG A 123 52.42 1.04 -30.01
N ALA A 124 52.36 0.99 -31.33
CA ALA A 124 53.53 1.15 -32.19
C ALA A 124 54.16 2.54 -32.03
N ALA A 125 53.32 3.58 -31.97
CA ALA A 125 53.82 4.96 -31.72
C ALA A 125 54.50 5.12 -30.34
N VAL A 126 53.98 4.44 -29.30
CA VAL A 126 54.66 4.42 -27.97
C VAL A 126 56.02 3.69 -28.06
N ALA A 127 56.12 2.59 -28.79
CA ALA A 127 57.36 1.85 -28.97
C ALA A 127 58.41 2.68 -29.70
N GLU A 128 58.01 3.36 -30.78
CA GLU A 128 58.89 4.27 -31.52
C GLU A 128 59.41 5.43 -30.64
N ALA A 129 58.48 6.14 -29.94
CA ALA A 129 58.85 7.26 -29.07
C ALA A 129 59.78 6.80 -27.92
N SER A 130 59.52 5.57 -27.40
CA SER A 130 60.34 4.99 -26.35
C SER A 130 61.75 4.67 -26.82
N ALA A 131 61.93 4.15 -28.04
CA ALA A 131 63.27 3.91 -28.65
C ALA A 131 64.02 5.23 -28.85
N ASN A 132 63.35 6.24 -29.36
CA ASN A 132 63.95 7.59 -29.54
C ASN A 132 64.35 8.22 -28.18
N ALA A 133 63.54 8.02 -27.12
CA ALA A 133 63.86 8.52 -25.78
C ALA A 133 65.03 7.76 -25.14
N GLN A 134 65.21 6.47 -25.42
CA GLN A 134 66.36 5.68 -24.98
C GLN A 134 67.61 6.15 -25.65
N GLU A 135 67.60 6.41 -26.95
CA GLU A 135 68.71 6.96 -27.69
C GLU A 135 69.13 8.34 -27.16
N ALA A 136 68.18 9.26 -26.99
CA ALA A 136 68.40 10.60 -26.46
C ALA A 136 68.95 10.55 -25.02
N SER A 137 68.45 9.64 -24.19
CA SER A 137 68.95 9.43 -22.82
C SER A 137 70.41 8.89 -22.81
N ALA A 138 70.72 7.90 -23.66
CA ALA A 138 72.06 7.36 -23.78
C ALA A 138 73.09 8.43 -24.29
N ASN A 139 72.60 9.29 -25.19
CA ASN A 139 73.43 10.43 -25.67
C ASN A 139 73.66 11.46 -24.55
N ALA A 140 72.62 11.83 -23.80
CA ALA A 140 72.73 12.75 -22.67
C ALA A 140 73.62 12.20 -21.54
N ASP A 141 73.51 10.92 -21.25
CA ASP A 141 74.35 10.25 -20.22
C ASP A 141 75.83 10.26 -20.60
N ARG A 142 76.14 9.99 -21.88
CA ARG A 142 77.54 10.14 -22.39
C ARG A 142 78.04 11.56 -22.23
N VAL A 143 77.24 12.54 -22.58
CA VAL A 143 77.62 13.94 -22.47
C VAL A 143 77.85 14.38 -21.00
N ARG A 144 76.96 13.91 -20.08
CA ARG A 144 77.09 14.14 -18.62
C ARG A 144 78.46 13.59 -18.11
N THR A 145 78.83 12.39 -18.50
CA THR A 145 80.02 11.72 -18.09
C THR A 145 81.28 12.47 -18.60
N LEU A 146 81.23 13.00 -19.83
CA LEU A 146 82.33 13.69 -20.47
C LEU A 146 82.36 15.21 -20.24
N SER A 147 81.36 15.76 -19.55
CA SER A 147 81.22 17.21 -19.32
C SER A 147 82.41 17.83 -18.57
N SER A 148 83.03 17.08 -17.69
CA SER A 148 84.24 17.52 -16.92
C SER A 148 85.50 17.51 -17.73
N THR A 149 85.53 16.86 -18.91
CA THR A 149 86.75 16.73 -19.73
C THR A 149 86.97 17.90 -20.72
N GLY A 150 85.97 18.82 -20.83
CA GLY A 150 86.07 19.97 -21.74
C GLY A 150 85.84 19.63 -23.21
N VAL A 151 85.52 18.40 -23.58
CA VAL A 151 85.29 17.93 -24.95
C VAL A 151 84.06 18.56 -25.59
N PHE A 152 83.01 18.88 -24.79
CA PHE A 152 81.77 19.47 -25.26
C PHE A 152 81.60 20.94 -24.79
N SER A 153 81.11 21.80 -25.64
CA SER A 153 80.72 23.17 -25.26
C SER A 153 79.46 23.14 -24.38
N GLY A 154 79.27 24.15 -23.52
CA GLY A 154 78.07 24.27 -22.67
C GLY A 154 76.79 24.31 -23.51
N GLN A 155 76.79 24.85 -24.70
CA GLN A 155 75.66 24.86 -25.64
C GLN A 155 75.30 23.44 -26.14
N GLN A 156 76.32 22.64 -26.47
CA GLN A 156 76.14 21.25 -26.89
C GLN A 156 75.61 20.39 -25.73
N ILE A 157 76.08 20.55 -24.51
CA ILE A 157 75.58 19.88 -23.31
C ILE A 157 74.09 20.17 -23.14
N ASN A 158 73.73 21.46 -23.14
CA ASN A 158 72.34 21.88 -23.00
C ASN A 158 71.41 21.31 -24.13
N GLN A 159 71.94 21.23 -25.37
CA GLN A 159 71.21 20.67 -26.51
C GLN A 159 70.88 19.19 -26.28
N TYR A 160 71.78 18.36 -25.81
CA TYR A 160 71.56 16.94 -25.55
C TYR A 160 70.63 16.73 -24.36
N LEU A 161 70.77 17.53 -23.30
CA LEU A 161 69.88 17.47 -22.13
C LEU A 161 68.40 17.87 -22.51
N THR A 162 68.26 18.92 -23.32
CA THR A 162 66.97 19.36 -23.81
C THR A 162 66.35 18.32 -24.76
N ALA A 163 67.18 17.67 -25.63
CA ALA A 163 66.75 16.61 -26.50
C ALA A 163 66.22 15.40 -25.72
N GLU A 164 66.90 14.98 -24.65
CA GLU A 164 66.41 13.93 -23.75
C GLU A 164 65.11 14.30 -23.12
N GLN A 165 64.98 15.52 -22.56
CA GLN A 165 63.74 15.99 -21.92
C GLN A 165 62.57 16.04 -22.91
N THR A 166 62.81 16.52 -24.13
CA THR A 166 61.83 16.58 -25.21
C THR A 166 61.38 15.18 -25.63
N ALA A 167 62.33 14.24 -25.77
CA ALA A 167 62.02 12.87 -26.14
C ALA A 167 61.20 12.15 -25.04
N LYS A 168 61.53 12.36 -23.76
CA LYS A 168 60.72 11.86 -22.63
C LYS A 168 59.32 12.45 -22.63
N ALA A 169 59.16 13.75 -22.80
CA ALA A 169 57.85 14.40 -22.90
C ALA A 169 57.02 13.85 -24.09
N ARG A 170 57.69 13.50 -25.20
CA ARG A 170 57.06 12.87 -26.34
C ARG A 170 56.49 11.48 -26.00
N VAL A 171 57.23 10.66 -25.25
CA VAL A 171 56.77 9.34 -24.75
C VAL A 171 55.49 9.52 -23.92
N ASP A 172 55.47 10.48 -22.99
CA ASP A 172 54.34 10.72 -22.14
C ASP A 172 53.10 11.18 -22.96
N SER A 173 53.31 12.03 -23.96
CA SER A 173 52.24 12.45 -24.88
C SER A 173 51.62 11.27 -25.65
N VAL A 174 52.44 10.39 -26.25
CA VAL A 174 51.88 9.23 -27.01
C VAL A 174 51.30 8.15 -26.11
N LYS A 175 51.81 7.99 -24.87
CA LYS A 175 51.19 7.13 -23.86
C LYS A 175 49.81 7.62 -23.48
N ALA A 176 49.60 8.93 -23.32
CA ALA A 176 48.30 9.50 -23.09
C ALA A 176 47.35 9.22 -24.27
N GLY A 177 47.86 9.30 -25.52
CA GLY A 177 47.11 8.89 -26.71
C GLY A 177 46.70 7.41 -26.70
N LEU A 178 47.61 6.52 -26.34
CA LEU A 178 47.31 5.10 -26.17
C LEU A 178 46.23 4.85 -25.09
N ALA A 179 46.35 5.53 -23.96
CA ALA A 179 45.37 5.42 -22.87
C ALA A 179 43.97 5.81 -23.34
N ALA A 180 43.83 6.85 -24.16
CA ALA A 180 42.55 7.25 -24.75
C ALA A 180 41.96 6.17 -25.69
N GLN A 181 42.79 5.52 -26.50
CA GLN A 181 42.30 4.43 -27.38
C GLN A 181 41.90 3.18 -26.57
N LEU A 182 42.64 2.86 -25.51
CA LEU A 182 42.30 1.77 -24.59
C LEU A 182 40.96 2.01 -23.88
N LEU A 183 40.71 3.25 -23.43
CA LEU A 183 39.45 3.63 -22.84
C LEU A 183 38.30 3.52 -23.85
N ARG A 184 38.52 3.91 -25.11
CA ARG A 184 37.58 3.73 -26.19
C ARG A 184 37.25 2.27 -26.43
N LEU A 185 38.27 1.39 -26.39
CA LEU A 185 38.06 -0.06 -26.48
C LEU A 185 37.25 -0.61 -25.31
N GLN A 186 37.49 -0.12 -24.10
CA GLN A 186 36.74 -0.51 -22.90
C GLN A 186 35.24 -0.13 -23.04
N TYR A 187 34.94 1.04 -23.58
CA TYR A 187 33.57 1.50 -23.82
C TYR A 187 32.86 0.74 -24.93
N ALA A 188 33.58 -0.07 -25.71
CA ALA A 188 32.96 -0.97 -26.68
C ALA A 188 32.25 -2.17 -26.02
N GLU A 189 32.43 -2.40 -24.72
CA GLU A 189 31.64 -3.32 -23.93
C GLU A 189 30.64 -2.54 -23.04
N VAL A 190 29.36 -2.76 -23.26
CA VAL A 190 28.30 -2.19 -22.42
C VAL A 190 28.16 -3.05 -21.18
N ARG A 191 28.41 -2.47 -20.00
CA ARG A 191 28.39 -3.19 -18.72
C ARG A 191 27.30 -2.67 -17.80
N ALA A 192 26.76 -3.56 -16.96
CA ALA A 192 25.79 -3.20 -15.95
C ALA A 192 26.45 -2.35 -14.84
N PRO A 193 25.91 -1.16 -14.54
CA PRO A 193 26.45 -0.28 -13.49
C PRO A 193 26.19 -0.81 -12.07
N ASP A 194 25.14 -1.64 -11.92
CA ASP A 194 24.73 -2.28 -10.66
C ASP A 194 24.10 -3.66 -10.94
N GLY A 195 23.92 -4.46 -9.91
CA GLY A 195 23.11 -5.68 -10.01
C GLY A 195 21.63 -5.33 -10.08
N GLY A 196 20.83 -6.19 -10.76
CA GLY A 196 19.38 -5.96 -10.85
C GLY A 196 18.71 -6.78 -11.95
N VAL A 197 17.54 -6.33 -12.39
CA VAL A 197 16.73 -6.98 -13.42
C VAL A 197 16.57 -6.05 -14.61
N ILE A 198 16.81 -6.55 -15.82
CA ILE A 198 16.60 -5.78 -17.05
C ILE A 198 15.10 -5.57 -17.26
N SER A 199 14.65 -4.31 -17.21
CA SER A 199 13.24 -3.93 -17.42
C SER A 199 12.91 -3.62 -18.88
N ALA A 200 13.89 -3.12 -19.64
CA ALA A 200 13.74 -2.85 -21.08
C ALA A 200 15.04 -3.10 -21.83
N ARG A 201 14.92 -3.56 -23.09
CA ARG A 201 16.01 -3.76 -24.04
C ARG A 201 15.68 -3.06 -25.35
N LEU A 202 16.37 -1.97 -25.61
CA LEU A 202 16.28 -1.22 -26.87
C LEU A 202 17.44 -1.60 -27.81
N ALA A 203 18.48 -2.25 -27.27
CA ALA A 203 19.62 -2.73 -28.02
C ALA A 203 19.22 -3.73 -29.09
N THR A 204 19.60 -3.48 -30.34
CA THR A 204 19.36 -4.35 -31.49
C THR A 204 20.68 -4.67 -32.17
N VAL A 205 20.96 -5.97 -32.39
CA VAL A 205 22.17 -6.41 -33.10
C VAL A 205 22.17 -5.83 -34.53
N GLY A 206 23.34 -5.31 -34.94
CA GLY A 206 23.50 -4.68 -36.22
C GLY A 206 23.26 -3.17 -36.25
N ALA A 207 22.61 -2.62 -35.23
CA ALA A 207 22.38 -1.16 -35.13
C ALA A 207 23.71 -0.41 -34.92
N VAL A 208 23.83 0.76 -35.57
CA VAL A 208 24.88 1.74 -35.28
C VAL A 208 24.24 2.83 -34.41
N VAL A 209 24.77 3.03 -33.20
CA VAL A 209 24.20 3.94 -32.21
C VAL A 209 25.12 5.12 -31.93
N GLY A 210 24.53 6.23 -31.48
CA GLY A 210 25.26 7.38 -31.00
C GLY A 210 25.55 7.27 -29.50
N ALA A 211 26.57 7.99 -29.02
CA ALA A 211 26.82 8.12 -27.59
C ALA A 211 25.59 8.72 -26.88
N GLY A 212 25.24 8.20 -25.71
CA GLY A 212 24.07 8.57 -24.94
C GLY A 212 22.75 7.87 -25.34
N THR A 213 22.76 7.09 -26.45
CA THR A 213 21.57 6.30 -26.82
C THR A 213 21.31 5.22 -25.77
N GLU A 214 20.09 5.19 -25.20
CA GLU A 214 19.67 4.17 -24.24
C GLU A 214 19.62 2.80 -24.91
N LEU A 215 20.31 1.83 -24.34
CA LEU A 215 20.37 0.44 -24.83
C LEU A 215 19.60 -0.52 -23.92
N PHE A 216 19.68 -0.29 -22.62
CA PHE A 216 18.99 -1.10 -21.62
C PHE A 216 18.48 -0.21 -20.49
N ARG A 217 17.42 -0.72 -19.82
CA ARG A 217 16.95 -0.16 -18.56
C ARG A 217 17.02 -1.25 -17.49
N LEU A 218 17.54 -0.90 -16.34
CA LEU A 218 17.83 -1.82 -15.24
C LEU A 218 17.08 -1.36 -13.98
N ILE A 219 16.27 -2.24 -13.41
CA ILE A 219 15.75 -2.09 -12.05
C ILE A 219 16.86 -2.45 -11.08
N ARG A 220 17.43 -1.45 -10.41
CA ARG A 220 18.56 -1.65 -9.50
C ARG A 220 18.18 -2.57 -8.34
N GLN A 221 19.03 -3.57 -8.06
CA GLN A 221 18.86 -4.58 -7.02
C GLN A 221 17.53 -5.36 -7.08
N GLY A 222 16.78 -5.26 -8.18
CA GLY A 222 15.44 -5.83 -8.28
C GLY A 222 14.43 -5.25 -7.27
N ARG A 223 14.74 -4.10 -6.64
CA ARG A 223 13.89 -3.49 -5.62
C ARG A 223 12.72 -2.77 -6.23
N LEU A 224 11.56 -3.11 -5.69
CA LEU A 224 10.30 -2.45 -6.00
C LEU A 224 9.84 -1.63 -4.79
N GLU A 225 9.14 -0.56 -5.07
CA GLU A 225 8.44 0.24 -4.07
C GLU A 225 6.99 0.41 -4.51
N TRP A 226 6.09 0.49 -3.55
CA TRP A 226 4.73 0.91 -3.80
C TRP A 226 4.61 2.41 -3.54
N ARG A 227 4.16 3.16 -4.53
CA ARG A 227 3.90 4.60 -4.47
C ARG A 227 2.43 4.82 -4.18
N ALA A 228 2.11 5.00 -2.90
CA ALA A 228 0.75 5.22 -2.45
C ALA A 228 0.35 6.68 -2.56
N GLU A 229 -0.84 6.94 -3.05
CA GLU A 229 -1.45 8.27 -3.06
C GLU A 229 -2.34 8.43 -1.85
N VAL A 230 -1.98 9.36 -0.96
CA VAL A 230 -2.66 9.61 0.31
C VAL A 230 -3.10 11.06 0.39
N GLY A 231 -4.34 11.28 0.81
CA GLY A 231 -4.89 12.62 0.99
C GLY A 231 -4.07 13.47 1.97
N SER A 232 -3.93 14.76 1.69
CA SER A 232 -3.09 15.68 2.48
C SER A 232 -3.44 15.71 3.98
N ALA A 233 -4.72 15.55 4.34
CA ALA A 233 -5.16 15.50 5.73
C ALA A 233 -4.65 14.27 6.50
N GLU A 234 -4.37 13.18 5.80
CA GLU A 234 -3.97 11.90 6.39
C GLU A 234 -2.45 11.70 6.41
N LEU A 235 -1.72 12.45 5.56
CA LEU A 235 -0.25 12.35 5.47
C LEU A 235 0.44 12.59 6.82
N ALA A 236 -0.08 13.52 7.64
CA ALA A 236 0.48 13.83 8.95
C ALA A 236 0.44 12.65 9.95
N ARG A 237 -0.41 11.66 9.69
CA ARG A 237 -0.55 10.44 10.51
C ARG A 237 0.44 9.36 10.14
N LEU A 238 1.08 9.47 8.97
CA LEU A 238 2.03 8.48 8.45
C LEU A 238 3.46 8.85 8.85
N ARG A 239 4.20 7.86 9.29
CA ARG A 239 5.60 8.02 9.70
C ARG A 239 6.46 6.95 9.01
N PRO A 240 7.73 7.25 8.74
CA PRO A 240 8.68 6.23 8.32
C PRO A 240 8.67 5.02 9.29
N GLY A 241 8.73 3.82 8.73
CA GLY A 241 8.66 2.57 9.49
C GLY A 241 7.24 2.00 9.68
N THR A 242 6.17 2.77 9.40
CA THR A 242 4.79 2.27 9.47
C THR A 242 4.63 1.02 8.62
N ALA A 243 4.06 -0.04 9.20
CA ALA A 243 3.79 -1.29 8.48
C ALA A 243 2.62 -1.10 7.51
N VAL A 244 2.73 -1.73 6.36
CA VAL A 244 1.74 -1.64 5.28
C VAL A 244 1.54 -3.01 4.68
N THR A 245 0.29 -3.40 4.53
CA THR A 245 -0.08 -4.59 3.75
C THR A 245 -0.52 -4.14 2.37
N VAL A 246 0.21 -4.57 1.33
CA VAL A 246 -0.05 -4.20 -0.08
C VAL A 246 -0.64 -5.39 -0.80
N LEU A 247 -1.77 -5.17 -1.47
CA LEU A 247 -2.50 -6.15 -2.26
C LEU A 247 -2.47 -5.73 -3.73
N ALA A 248 -1.86 -6.53 -4.58
CA ALA A 248 -1.86 -6.32 -6.02
C ALA A 248 -3.21 -6.72 -6.63
N ALA A 249 -3.53 -6.20 -7.82
CA ALA A 249 -4.72 -6.57 -8.57
C ALA A 249 -4.78 -8.09 -8.92
N SER A 250 -3.62 -8.76 -8.96
CA SER A 250 -3.50 -10.21 -9.14
C SER A 250 -3.92 -11.04 -7.91
N GLY A 251 -4.23 -10.40 -6.78
CA GLY A 251 -4.48 -11.06 -5.49
C GLY A 251 -3.22 -11.34 -4.68
N ALA A 252 -2.03 -11.07 -5.21
CA ALA A 252 -0.79 -11.24 -4.46
C ALA A 252 -0.70 -10.19 -3.33
N GLN A 253 -0.28 -10.65 -2.15
CA GLN A 253 -0.15 -9.82 -0.97
C GLN A 253 1.31 -9.75 -0.53
N SER A 254 1.75 -8.57 -0.11
CA SER A 254 3.08 -8.35 0.45
C SER A 254 3.01 -7.35 1.61
N THR A 255 3.86 -7.56 2.60
CA THR A 255 4.01 -6.61 3.71
C THR A 255 5.21 -5.73 3.44
N GLY A 256 4.99 -4.42 3.38
CA GLY A 256 6.02 -3.41 3.20
C GLY A 256 6.15 -2.50 4.42
N ARG A 257 7.08 -1.55 4.33
CA ARG A 257 7.24 -0.47 5.32
C ARG A 257 7.34 0.88 4.64
N VAL A 258 6.71 1.88 5.23
CA VAL A 258 6.88 3.26 4.78
C VAL A 258 8.35 3.64 4.91
N ARG A 259 8.98 3.97 3.80
CA ARG A 259 10.33 4.51 3.75
C ARG A 259 10.33 6.01 3.98
N MET A 260 9.47 6.71 3.26
CA MET A 260 9.34 8.16 3.39
C MET A 260 7.96 8.64 2.88
N VAL A 261 7.55 9.78 3.39
CA VAL A 261 6.43 10.56 2.86
C VAL A 261 7.01 11.66 1.99
N ALA A 262 6.48 11.87 0.79
CA ALA A 262 6.97 12.93 -0.09
C ALA A 262 6.84 14.31 0.58
N PRO A 263 7.81 15.20 0.40
CA PRO A 263 7.75 16.55 0.96
C PRO A 263 6.76 17.47 0.24
N THR A 264 6.23 17.02 -0.89
CA THR A 264 5.31 17.79 -1.75
C THR A 264 3.96 17.11 -1.86
N VAL A 265 2.93 17.93 -1.99
CA VAL A 265 1.55 17.51 -2.27
C VAL A 265 1.17 18.04 -3.65
N ASP A 266 0.55 17.23 -4.45
CA ASP A 266 0.01 17.65 -5.73
C ASP A 266 -1.19 18.58 -5.49
N PRO A 267 -1.16 19.83 -5.99
CA PRO A 267 -2.22 20.80 -5.74
C PRO A 267 -3.53 20.46 -6.48
N GLN A 268 -3.48 19.67 -7.54
CA GLN A 268 -4.66 19.28 -8.30
C GLN A 268 -5.43 18.15 -7.63
N THR A 269 -4.71 17.10 -7.23
CA THR A 269 -5.30 15.93 -6.56
C THR A 269 -5.40 16.10 -5.05
N ARG A 270 -4.70 17.06 -4.47
CA ARG A 270 -4.55 17.29 -3.02
C ARG A 270 -4.05 16.05 -2.28
N SER A 271 -3.31 15.21 -2.98
CA SER A 271 -2.68 14.00 -2.45
C SER A 271 -1.17 14.13 -2.44
N GLY A 272 -0.53 13.46 -1.50
CA GLY A 272 0.92 13.29 -1.46
C GLY A 272 1.31 11.85 -1.68
N LEU A 273 2.52 11.64 -2.18
CA LEU A 273 3.06 10.30 -2.37
C LEU A 273 3.69 9.77 -1.09
N VAL A 274 3.39 8.52 -0.80
CA VAL A 274 4.04 7.76 0.27
C VAL A 274 4.78 6.59 -0.35
N TYR A 275 6.08 6.54 -0.12
CA TYR A 275 6.96 5.51 -0.68
C TYR A 275 7.08 4.36 0.32
N VAL A 276 6.64 3.19 -0.08
CA VAL A 276 6.65 1.97 0.71
C VAL A 276 7.61 0.97 0.09
N ASP A 277 8.63 0.59 0.82
CA ASP A 277 9.55 -0.45 0.37
C ASP A 277 8.86 -1.81 0.44
N LEU A 278 8.87 -2.52 -0.68
CA LEU A 278 8.45 -3.91 -0.76
C LEU A 278 9.67 -4.82 -0.58
N PRO A 279 9.53 -5.98 0.08
CA PRO A 279 10.64 -6.91 0.20
C PRO A 279 11.09 -7.35 -1.20
N SER A 280 12.41 -7.38 -1.40
CA SER A 280 13.02 -7.83 -2.65
C SER A 280 12.67 -9.31 -2.87
N GLN A 281 11.88 -9.57 -3.89
CA GLN A 281 11.68 -10.93 -4.38
C GLN A 281 12.64 -11.13 -5.54
N SER A 282 13.71 -11.87 -5.30
CA SER A 282 14.70 -12.18 -6.31
C SER A 282 14.11 -13.15 -7.35
N GLY A 283 14.12 -12.76 -8.63
CA GLY A 283 13.78 -13.60 -9.75
C GLY A 283 12.49 -13.26 -10.49
N SER A 284 12.26 -13.97 -11.59
CA SER A 284 11.08 -13.86 -12.47
C SER A 284 9.74 -14.20 -11.79
N ALA A 285 9.79 -14.80 -10.59
CA ALA A 285 8.64 -15.23 -9.79
C ALA A 285 8.06 -14.11 -8.89
N SER A 286 8.55 -12.87 -8.98
CA SER A 286 7.96 -11.77 -8.23
C SER A 286 6.49 -11.58 -8.60
N SER A 287 5.61 -11.74 -7.63
CA SER A 287 4.18 -11.51 -7.80
C SER A 287 3.83 -10.05 -8.06
N PHE A 288 4.75 -9.13 -7.76
CA PHE A 288 4.67 -7.70 -8.03
C PHE A 288 5.59 -7.33 -9.17
N LYS A 289 5.11 -6.51 -10.10
CA LYS A 289 5.90 -5.96 -11.20
C LYS A 289 5.78 -4.44 -11.22
N ALA A 290 6.83 -3.76 -11.66
CA ALA A 290 6.76 -2.32 -11.89
C ALA A 290 5.64 -1.99 -12.89
N GLY A 291 4.87 -0.94 -12.63
CA GLY A 291 3.69 -0.56 -13.39
C GLY A 291 2.37 -1.15 -12.88
N MET A 292 2.40 -2.14 -11.98
CA MET A 292 1.16 -2.70 -11.44
C MET A 292 0.47 -1.74 -10.48
N PHE A 293 -0.86 -1.65 -10.61
CA PHE A 293 -1.71 -1.03 -9.61
C PHE A 293 -1.83 -1.95 -8.38
N ALA A 294 -1.78 -1.34 -7.20
CA ALA A 294 -1.98 -2.04 -5.94
C ALA A 294 -2.74 -1.16 -4.95
N ARG A 295 -3.48 -1.82 -4.06
CA ARG A 295 -4.10 -1.20 -2.90
C ARG A 295 -3.31 -1.58 -1.65
N GLY A 296 -3.19 -0.65 -0.68
CA GLY A 296 -2.52 -0.95 0.57
C GLY A 296 -3.29 -0.44 1.78
N GLU A 297 -3.05 -1.10 2.91
CA GLU A 297 -3.58 -0.72 4.21
C GLU A 297 -2.42 -0.42 5.16
N PHE A 298 -2.31 0.84 5.58
CA PHE A 298 -1.34 1.29 6.58
C PHE A 298 -1.86 0.97 7.98
N GLU A 299 -1.01 0.44 8.84
CA GLU A 299 -1.30 0.16 10.24
C GLU A 299 -0.86 1.36 11.09
N LEU A 300 -1.82 2.21 11.46
CA LEU A 300 -1.53 3.45 12.22
C LEU A 300 -1.48 3.25 13.74
N GLY A 301 -1.62 2.00 14.20
CA GLY A 301 -1.67 1.66 15.61
C GLY A 301 -3.05 1.17 16.05
N THR A 302 -3.32 1.27 17.34
CA THR A 302 -4.58 0.82 17.93
C THR A 302 -5.17 1.93 18.81
N SER A 303 -6.50 1.95 18.91
CA SER A 303 -7.20 2.77 19.90
C SER A 303 -8.08 1.89 20.77
N PRO A 304 -8.23 2.17 22.07
CA PRO A 304 -9.20 1.47 22.90
C PRO A 304 -10.61 1.80 22.40
N GLY A 305 -11.46 0.81 22.30
CA GLY A 305 -12.86 0.95 21.92
C GLY A 305 -13.71 -0.10 22.62
N LEU A 306 -14.96 0.28 22.94
CA LEU A 306 -15.92 -0.62 23.54
C LEU A 306 -16.55 -1.49 22.45
N THR A 307 -16.50 -2.80 22.58
CA THR A 307 -17.00 -3.71 21.55
C THR A 307 -18.02 -4.68 22.10
N VAL A 308 -19.00 -5.04 21.25
CA VAL A 308 -20.01 -6.07 21.52
C VAL A 308 -20.03 -7.08 20.37
N PRO A 309 -20.52 -8.30 20.59
CA PRO A 309 -20.79 -9.22 19.49
C PRO A 309 -21.76 -8.60 18.48
N GLN A 310 -21.55 -8.82 17.20
CA GLN A 310 -22.40 -8.25 16.13
C GLN A 310 -23.87 -8.62 16.31
N GLN A 311 -24.16 -9.82 16.82
CA GLN A 311 -25.51 -10.32 17.07
C GLN A 311 -26.28 -9.52 18.16
N ALA A 312 -25.56 -8.78 19.01
CA ALA A 312 -26.15 -7.93 20.04
C ALA A 312 -26.69 -6.59 19.46
N VAL A 313 -26.26 -6.23 18.25
CA VAL A 313 -26.68 -4.99 17.59
C VAL A 313 -27.79 -5.28 16.61
N VAL A 314 -28.92 -4.61 16.78
CA VAL A 314 -30.09 -4.74 15.92
C VAL A 314 -30.31 -3.43 15.16
N VAL A 315 -30.51 -3.52 13.85
CA VAL A 315 -30.82 -2.33 13.02
C VAL A 315 -32.32 -2.30 12.76
N ARG A 316 -32.97 -1.20 13.16
CA ARG A 316 -34.40 -0.95 12.91
C ARG A 316 -34.56 0.51 12.44
N ASP A 317 -35.33 0.71 11.42
CA ASP A 317 -35.66 2.04 10.86
C ASP A 317 -34.41 2.90 10.59
N GLY A 318 -33.31 2.25 10.15
CA GLY A 318 -32.03 2.93 9.85
C GLY A 318 -31.18 3.28 11.06
N PHE A 319 -31.59 2.92 12.28
CA PHE A 319 -30.83 3.13 13.51
C PHE A 319 -30.36 1.81 14.12
N SER A 320 -29.21 1.87 14.80
CA SER A 320 -28.65 0.74 15.55
C SER A 320 -29.11 0.79 17.00
N TYR A 321 -29.53 -0.36 17.50
CA TYR A 321 -29.99 -0.53 18.88
C TYR A 321 -29.29 -1.71 19.54
N VAL A 322 -29.14 -1.62 20.85
CA VAL A 322 -28.82 -2.76 21.72
C VAL A 322 -29.86 -2.85 22.84
N PHE A 323 -30.00 -4.03 23.38
CA PHE A 323 -30.94 -4.26 24.49
C PHE A 323 -30.14 -4.44 25.79
N ARG A 324 -30.33 -3.50 26.73
CA ARG A 324 -29.77 -3.61 28.06
C ARG A 324 -30.68 -4.49 28.92
N LEU A 325 -30.08 -5.46 29.60
CA LEU A 325 -30.75 -6.31 30.56
C LEU A 325 -30.79 -5.60 31.93
N ASN A 326 -32.01 -5.36 32.43
CA ASN A 326 -32.26 -4.76 33.74
C ASN A 326 -32.32 -5.83 34.85
N PRO A 327 -32.18 -5.48 36.14
CA PRO A 327 -32.26 -6.42 37.25
C PRO A 327 -33.60 -7.14 37.41
N ASP A 328 -34.68 -6.54 36.87
CA ASP A 328 -36.05 -7.08 36.84
C ASP A 328 -36.28 -8.06 35.70
N GLN A 329 -35.24 -8.51 35.01
CA GLN A 329 -35.27 -9.37 33.82
C GLN A 329 -36.06 -8.77 32.61
N ARG A 330 -36.26 -7.45 32.62
CA ARG A 330 -36.78 -6.74 31.46
C ARG A 330 -35.63 -6.15 30.67
N VAL A 331 -35.88 -6.00 29.37
CA VAL A 331 -34.89 -5.35 28.48
C VAL A 331 -35.28 -3.90 28.20
N SER A 332 -34.30 -3.02 28.13
CA SER A 332 -34.49 -1.65 27.68
C SER A 332 -33.76 -1.48 26.35
N GLN A 333 -34.46 -0.99 25.35
CA GLN A 333 -33.91 -0.68 24.03
C GLN A 333 -33.10 0.63 24.12
N LEU A 334 -31.81 0.57 23.81
CA LEU A 334 -30.92 1.70 23.79
C LEU A 334 -30.46 1.97 22.35
N LYS A 335 -30.64 3.19 21.88
CA LYS A 335 -30.08 3.65 20.63
C LYS A 335 -28.57 3.82 20.78
N VAL A 336 -27.79 3.27 19.84
CA VAL A 336 -26.32 3.30 19.90
C VAL A 336 -25.75 3.80 18.57
N GLN A 337 -24.55 4.40 18.67
CA GLN A 337 -23.75 4.66 17.49
C GLN A 337 -22.72 3.55 17.34
N THR A 338 -22.73 2.88 16.20
CA THR A 338 -21.76 1.84 15.88
C THR A 338 -20.58 2.41 15.11
N GLY A 339 -19.39 1.93 15.44
CA GLY A 339 -18.13 2.30 14.78
C GLY A 339 -17.58 1.17 13.91
N ARG A 340 -16.30 0.85 14.12
CA ARG A 340 -15.56 -0.15 13.37
C ARG A 340 -16.07 -1.56 13.64
N ARG A 341 -16.03 -2.40 12.60
CA ARG A 341 -16.29 -3.84 12.72
C ARG A 341 -14.98 -4.59 12.65
N ILE A 342 -14.75 -5.51 13.57
CA ILE A 342 -13.54 -6.33 13.65
C ILE A 342 -13.95 -7.77 13.92
N GLY A 343 -13.84 -8.60 12.88
CA GLY A 343 -14.34 -9.96 12.93
C GLY A 343 -15.84 -9.98 13.25
N GLU A 344 -16.22 -10.70 14.32
CA GLU A 344 -17.60 -10.84 14.78
C GLU A 344 -18.02 -9.78 15.82
N ARG A 345 -17.19 -8.76 16.05
CA ARG A 345 -17.45 -7.71 17.03
C ARG A 345 -17.61 -6.35 16.36
N VAL A 346 -18.46 -5.52 16.95
CA VAL A 346 -18.75 -4.15 16.51
C VAL A 346 -18.41 -3.19 17.65
N GLU A 347 -17.73 -2.11 17.30
CA GLU A 347 -17.43 -1.00 18.22
C GLU A 347 -18.70 -0.20 18.50
N LEU A 348 -18.90 0.17 19.75
CA LEU A 348 -19.90 1.13 20.20
C LEU A 348 -19.19 2.44 20.50
N LEU A 349 -19.57 3.51 19.79
CA LEU A 349 -19.00 4.83 19.97
C LEU A 349 -19.75 5.58 21.07
N ASP A 350 -21.05 5.36 21.20
CA ASP A 350 -21.91 6.03 22.17
C ASP A 350 -23.17 5.19 22.47
N GLY A 351 -23.82 5.49 23.60
CA GLY A 351 -25.12 4.94 24.01
C GLY A 351 -25.07 3.87 25.11
N VAL A 352 -23.88 3.33 25.47
CA VAL A 352 -23.76 2.25 26.46
C VAL A 352 -22.54 2.42 27.32
N GLY A 353 -22.69 2.27 28.65
CA GLY A 353 -21.56 2.20 29.58
C GLY A 353 -20.86 0.83 29.58
N ALA A 354 -19.59 0.78 29.95
CA ALA A 354 -18.77 -0.44 29.94
C ALA A 354 -19.33 -1.57 30.82
N GLU A 355 -19.99 -1.22 31.91
CA GLU A 355 -20.55 -2.19 32.89
C GLU A 355 -21.96 -2.69 32.53
N ALA A 356 -22.58 -2.18 31.44
CA ALA A 356 -23.92 -2.54 31.09
C ALA A 356 -24.00 -4.01 30.64
N LEU A 357 -24.96 -4.74 31.22
CA LEU A 357 -25.28 -6.09 30.77
C LEU A 357 -26.19 -6.02 29.55
N LEU A 358 -25.77 -6.56 28.43
CA LEU A 358 -26.46 -6.49 27.15
C LEU A 358 -26.94 -7.88 26.72
N VAL A 359 -27.98 -7.93 25.91
CA VAL A 359 -28.40 -9.15 25.24
C VAL A 359 -27.44 -9.43 24.09
N ALA A 360 -26.81 -10.61 24.08
CA ALA A 360 -25.89 -11.05 23.04
C ALA A 360 -26.59 -11.71 21.87
N SER A 361 -27.50 -12.67 22.13
CA SER A 361 -28.27 -13.35 21.10
C SER A 361 -29.76 -13.29 21.39
N GLY A 362 -30.59 -13.31 20.34
CA GLY A 362 -32.04 -13.14 20.44
C GLY A 362 -32.51 -11.68 20.41
N ALA A 363 -31.60 -10.70 20.36
CA ALA A 363 -31.92 -9.28 20.37
C ALA A 363 -32.88 -8.85 19.25
N GLY A 364 -32.79 -9.47 18.05
CA GLY A 364 -33.63 -9.13 16.90
C GLY A 364 -35.13 -9.34 17.11
N PHE A 365 -35.53 -10.17 18.06
CA PHE A 365 -36.93 -10.51 18.34
C PHE A 365 -37.51 -9.77 19.54
N LEU A 366 -36.72 -8.95 20.22
CA LEU A 366 -37.12 -8.21 21.42
C LEU A 366 -37.68 -6.85 21.11
N ASN A 367 -38.64 -6.42 21.93
CA ASN A 367 -39.15 -5.06 22.00
C ASN A 367 -38.75 -4.42 23.33
N ASP A 368 -38.89 -3.11 23.42
CA ASP A 368 -38.63 -2.39 24.67
C ASP A 368 -39.58 -2.86 25.77
N GLY A 369 -39.03 -3.12 26.96
CA GLY A 369 -39.81 -3.59 28.12
C GLY A 369 -40.12 -5.10 28.16
N ASP A 370 -39.73 -5.89 27.16
CA ASP A 370 -39.98 -7.33 27.13
C ASP A 370 -39.33 -8.05 28.33
N LEU A 371 -40.07 -9.01 28.92
CA LEU A 371 -39.55 -9.90 29.94
C LEU A 371 -38.79 -11.07 29.29
N VAL A 372 -37.52 -11.27 29.66
CA VAL A 372 -36.65 -12.31 29.08
C VAL A 372 -36.18 -13.30 30.12
N LYS A 373 -35.93 -14.52 29.68
CA LYS A 373 -35.26 -15.54 30.46
C LYS A 373 -33.80 -15.57 30.03
N VAL A 374 -32.89 -15.27 30.93
CA VAL A 374 -31.43 -15.34 30.64
C VAL A 374 -31.00 -16.80 30.73
N ALA A 375 -30.56 -17.36 29.61
CA ALA A 375 -29.85 -18.64 29.65
C ALA A 375 -28.51 -18.48 30.39
N PRO A 376 -28.08 -19.45 31.21
CA PRO A 376 -26.76 -19.39 31.76
C PRO A 376 -25.75 -19.35 30.62
N GLY A 377 -25.21 -18.12 30.36
CA GLY A 377 -24.33 -17.86 29.23
C GLY A 377 -23.01 -18.58 29.47
N SER A 378 -22.55 -19.29 28.47
CA SER A 378 -21.13 -19.59 28.36
C SER A 378 -20.43 -18.23 28.23
N ALA A 379 -19.89 -17.74 29.34
CA ALA A 379 -18.87 -16.71 29.30
C ALA A 379 -17.67 -17.33 28.54
N THR A 380 -17.61 -17.13 27.26
CA THR A 380 -16.48 -17.53 26.43
C THR A 380 -15.31 -16.66 26.88
N ASN A 381 -14.54 -17.23 27.80
CA ASN A 381 -13.25 -16.68 28.22
C ASN A 381 -12.27 -16.97 27.07
N PRO A 382 -11.74 -15.99 26.31
CA PRO A 382 -10.80 -16.23 25.23
C PRO A 382 -9.36 -16.38 25.74
N ALA A 383 -9.16 -17.10 26.85
CA ALA A 383 -7.85 -17.37 27.38
C ALA A 383 -7.70 -18.88 27.59
N SER A 384 -7.66 -19.67 26.55
CA SER A 384 -6.98 -20.98 26.55
C SER A 384 -7.07 -21.62 25.15
N THR A 385 -6.19 -21.29 24.25
CA THR A 385 -5.76 -22.20 23.17
C THR A 385 -4.36 -21.77 22.69
N LEU A 386 -3.39 -21.84 23.59
CA LEU A 386 -2.00 -22.09 23.22
C LEU A 386 -1.65 -23.49 23.75
N ALA A 387 -2.27 -24.50 23.15
CA ALA A 387 -1.76 -25.85 23.25
C ALA A 387 -0.52 -25.96 22.38
N LYS A 388 0.62 -26.01 23.01
CA LYS A 388 1.92 -26.38 22.44
C LYS A 388 1.78 -27.74 21.76
N PRO A 389 2.15 -27.94 20.50
CA PRO A 389 2.20 -29.26 19.92
C PRO A 389 3.33 -30.04 20.58
N ASP A 390 2.98 -31.16 21.16
CA ASP A 390 3.87 -32.19 21.68
C ASP A 390 4.63 -32.82 20.50
N VAL A 391 5.93 -32.63 20.44
CA VAL A 391 6.82 -33.26 19.46
C VAL A 391 7.24 -34.63 20.05
N PRO A 392 6.88 -35.75 19.44
CA PRO A 392 7.39 -37.03 19.90
C PRO A 392 8.88 -37.19 19.58
N ALA A 393 9.67 -37.45 20.57
CA ALA A 393 11.08 -37.83 20.43
C ALA A 393 11.20 -39.16 19.68
N ILE A 394 11.88 -39.12 18.55
CA ILE A 394 12.30 -40.31 17.82
C ILE A 394 13.61 -40.82 18.46
N LYS A 395 13.58 -42.07 18.92
CA LYS A 395 14.75 -42.85 19.30
C LYS A 395 15.55 -43.25 18.07
#